data_b8450ca20e37abe6cf36f2869f6473bc
#
_entry.id   b8450ca20e37abe6cf36f2869f6473bc
#
_cell.length_a   1.000
_cell.length_b   1.000
_cell.length_c   1.000
_cell.angle_alpha   90.00
_cell.angle_beta   90.00
_cell.angle_gamma   90.00
#
_symmetry.space_group_name_H-M   'P 1'
#
loop_
_entity.id
_entity.type
_entity.pdbx_description
1 polymer ?
#
loop_
_entity_poly.entity_id
_entity_poly.type
_entity_poly.pdbx_seq_one_letter_code
_entity_poly.pdbx_strand_id
1 'polypeptide(L)'
;MKLSQLMRIVDEHKLTPSAMRLFFLVCEEYPVGVDQSQVAKYPPTLGMSASSIGRHLRKFEELGWLKRSLVDKKSFQIDLTHRGLTLWHQFSDYSVPEITHAHINDPA
;
A
#
# COMPACT_ATOMS: atom_id res chain seq x y z
N MET A 1 11.10 9.40 -5.92
CA MET A 1 9.94 10.32 -5.94
C MET A 1 10.18 11.45 -4.95
N LYS A 2 9.89 12.67 -5.35
CA LYS A 2 9.99 13.79 -4.43
C LYS A 2 8.79 13.84 -3.51
N LEU A 3 8.99 14.37 -2.31
CA LEU A 3 7.93 14.50 -1.32
C LEU A 3 6.73 15.29 -1.87
N SER A 4 7.00 16.33 -2.65
CA SER A 4 5.93 17.13 -3.25
C SER A 4 5.07 16.32 -4.21
N GLN A 5 5.67 15.37 -4.91
CA GLN A 5 4.93 14.48 -5.79
C GLN A 5 4.05 13.50 -5.01
N LEU A 6 4.58 12.99 -3.92
CA LEU A 6 3.80 12.11 -3.03
C LEU A 6 2.60 12.86 -2.47
N MET A 7 2.82 14.06 -1.97
CA MET A 7 1.74 14.87 -1.41
C MET A 7 0.68 15.20 -2.47
N ARG A 8 1.11 15.43 -3.70
CA ARG A 8 0.18 15.70 -4.79
C ARG A 8 -0.71 14.48 -5.07
N ILE A 9 -0.13 13.29 -5.08
CA ILE A 9 -0.90 12.06 -5.30
C ILE A 9 -1.93 11.88 -4.18
N VAL A 10 -1.50 12.08 -2.95
CA VAL A 10 -2.40 11.97 -1.79
C VAL A 10 -3.55 12.96 -1.89
N ASP A 11 -3.25 14.21 -2.21
CA ASP A 11 -4.26 15.26 -2.32
C ASP A 11 -5.20 15.02 -3.50
N GLU A 12 -4.63 14.65 -4.64
CA GLU A 12 -5.38 14.47 -5.87
C GLU A 12 -6.44 13.38 -5.72
N HIS A 13 -6.11 12.32 -5.02
CA HIS A 13 -7.02 11.21 -4.81
C HIS A 13 -7.72 11.26 -3.46
N LYS A 14 -7.51 12.33 -2.71
CA LYS A 14 -8.13 12.54 -1.39
C LYS A 14 -7.87 11.36 -0.45
N LEU A 15 -6.65 10.89 -0.43
CA LEU A 15 -6.26 9.78 0.42
C LEU A 15 -5.92 10.28 1.83
N THR A 16 -6.21 9.44 2.81
CA THR A 16 -5.87 9.73 4.19
C THR A 16 -4.56 9.02 4.54
N PRO A 17 -3.88 9.44 5.61
CA PRO A 17 -2.71 8.71 6.09
C PRO A 17 -3.01 7.25 6.40
N SER A 18 -4.19 6.95 6.93
CA SER A 18 -4.59 5.58 7.21
C SER A 18 -4.73 4.75 5.94
N ALA A 19 -5.30 5.34 4.88
CA ALA A 19 -5.40 4.67 3.59
C ALA A 19 -4.02 4.34 3.04
N MET A 20 -3.09 5.29 3.15
CA MET A 20 -1.73 5.07 2.67
C MET A 20 -1.02 3.97 3.46
N ARG A 21 -1.24 3.91 4.77
CA ARG A 21 -0.68 2.81 5.56
C ARG A 21 -1.19 1.47 5.10
N LEU A 22 -2.48 1.39 4.80
CA LEU A 22 -3.07 0.15 4.29
C LEU A 22 -2.44 -0.24 2.96
N PHE A 23 -2.29 0.72 2.05
CA PHE A 23 -1.66 0.46 0.77
C PHE A 23 -0.25 -0.07 0.95
N PHE A 24 0.53 0.54 1.82
CA PHE A 24 1.90 0.11 2.06
C PHE A 24 1.97 -1.30 2.66
N LEU A 25 1.04 -1.65 3.54
CA LEU A 25 1.00 -3.00 4.09
C LEU A 25 0.75 -4.03 3.00
N VAL A 26 -0.14 -3.72 2.06
CA VAL A 26 -0.39 -4.62 0.94
C VAL A 26 0.84 -4.71 0.05
N CYS A 27 1.50 -3.58 -0.19
CA CYS A 27 2.70 -3.55 -1.02
C CYS A 27 3.83 -4.38 -0.44
N GLU A 28 3.97 -4.40 0.85
CA GLU A 28 5.04 -5.15 1.52
C GLU A 28 4.93 -6.65 1.29
N GLU A 29 3.75 -7.13 0.92
CA GLU A 29 3.53 -8.56 0.66
C GLU A 29 3.82 -8.95 -0.78
N TYR A 30 4.14 -8.00 -1.64
CA TYR A 30 4.48 -8.30 -3.02
C TYR A 30 5.76 -9.15 -3.05
N PRO A 31 5.88 -10.20 -3.88
CA PRO A 31 4.95 -10.60 -4.95
C PRO A 31 3.90 -11.62 -4.53
N VAL A 32 3.88 -12.04 -3.29
CA VAL A 32 2.99 -13.11 -2.83
C VAL A 32 1.53 -12.68 -2.82
N GLY A 33 1.28 -11.43 -2.49
CA GLY A 33 -0.08 -10.93 -2.33
C GLY A 33 -0.61 -11.18 -0.92
N VAL A 34 -1.80 -10.68 -0.65
CA VAL A 34 -2.41 -10.73 0.67
C VAL A 34 -3.78 -11.41 0.57
N ASP A 35 -3.99 -12.40 1.43
CA ASP A 35 -5.31 -13.00 1.58
C ASP A 35 -6.22 -11.97 2.24
N GLN A 36 -7.43 -11.79 1.70
CA GLN A 36 -8.35 -10.80 2.24
C GLN A 36 -8.72 -11.07 3.70
N SER A 37 -8.70 -12.33 4.12
CA SER A 37 -8.96 -12.64 5.51
C SER A 37 -7.89 -12.10 6.45
N GLN A 38 -6.66 -11.95 5.97
CA GLN A 38 -5.59 -11.34 6.75
C GLN A 38 -5.81 -9.85 6.92
N VAL A 39 -6.38 -9.20 5.91
CA VAL A 39 -6.69 -7.79 5.97
C VAL A 39 -7.68 -7.49 7.09
N ALA A 40 -8.59 -8.42 7.34
CA ALA A 40 -9.56 -8.26 8.41
C ALA A 40 -8.91 -8.18 9.80
N LYS A 41 -7.65 -8.58 9.92
CA LYS A 41 -6.90 -8.52 11.17
C LYS A 41 -6.13 -7.21 11.35
N TYR A 42 -6.14 -6.37 10.33
CA TYR A 42 -5.42 -5.10 10.37
C TYR A 42 -6.07 -3.99 11.21
N PRO A 43 -7.39 -3.99 11.49
CA PRO A 43 -8.01 -2.86 12.17
C PRO A 43 -7.27 -2.39 13.43
N PRO A 44 -6.84 -3.25 14.34
CA PRO A 44 -6.10 -2.79 15.51
C PRO A 44 -4.79 -2.11 15.16
N THR A 45 -4.09 -2.63 14.15
CA THR A 45 -2.81 -2.09 13.72
C THR A 45 -2.97 -0.73 13.04
N LEU A 46 -4.02 -0.59 12.24
CA LEU A 46 -4.25 0.62 11.45
C LEU A 46 -5.10 1.65 12.16
N GLY A 47 -5.76 1.27 13.24
CA GLY A 47 -6.64 2.17 13.96
C GLY A 47 -7.90 2.51 13.17
N MET A 48 -8.38 1.61 12.32
CA MET A 48 -9.59 1.85 11.54
C MET A 48 -10.47 0.61 11.56
N SER A 49 -11.75 0.79 11.24
CA SER A 49 -12.72 -0.32 11.22
C SER A 49 -12.56 -1.17 9.98
N ALA A 50 -13.09 -2.39 10.04
CA ALA A 50 -13.08 -3.30 8.89
C ALA A 50 -13.81 -2.69 7.69
N SER A 51 -14.90 -1.96 7.93
CA SER A 51 -15.64 -1.32 6.84
C SER A 51 -14.82 -0.21 6.19
N SER A 52 -14.03 0.51 6.95
CA SER A 52 -13.13 1.53 6.41
C SER A 52 -12.06 0.89 5.55
N ILE A 53 -11.51 -0.23 6.00
CA ILE A 53 -10.53 -0.97 5.22
C ILE A 53 -11.13 -1.39 3.89
N GLY A 54 -12.34 -1.93 3.91
CA GLY A 54 -13.04 -2.35 2.70
C GLY A 54 -13.24 -1.20 1.72
N ARG A 55 -13.59 -0.01 2.22
CA ARG A 55 -13.75 1.17 1.38
C ARG A 55 -12.43 1.59 0.75
N HIS A 56 -11.35 1.57 1.50
CA HIS A 56 -10.04 1.94 0.98
C HIS A 56 -9.58 0.95 -0.08
N LEU A 57 -9.77 -0.35 0.15
CA LEU A 57 -9.41 -1.35 -0.85
C LEU A 57 -10.18 -1.14 -2.14
N ARG A 58 -11.48 -0.85 -2.03
CA ARG A 58 -12.30 -0.59 -3.21
C ARG A 58 -11.79 0.62 -3.97
N LYS A 59 -11.41 1.67 -3.25
CA LYS A 59 -10.86 2.86 -3.88
C LYS A 59 -9.57 2.57 -4.62
N PHE A 60 -8.68 1.80 -4.02
CA PHE A 60 -7.43 1.43 -4.68
C PHE A 60 -7.68 0.56 -5.90
N GLU A 61 -8.70 -0.29 -5.87
CA GLU A 61 -9.10 -1.04 -7.06
C GLU A 61 -9.59 -0.11 -8.16
N GLU A 62 -10.41 0.87 -7.81
CA GLU A 62 -10.92 1.85 -8.78
C GLU A 62 -9.81 2.67 -9.40
N LEU A 63 -8.78 2.97 -8.62
CA LEU A 63 -7.61 3.68 -9.11
C LEU A 63 -6.70 2.80 -9.96
N GLY A 64 -6.95 1.49 -9.95
CA GLY A 64 -6.14 0.55 -10.71
C GLY A 64 -4.82 0.20 -10.05
N TRP A 65 -4.69 0.43 -8.74
CA TRP A 65 -3.46 0.13 -8.00
C TRP A 65 -3.45 -1.29 -7.43
N LEU A 66 -4.62 -1.81 -7.11
CA LEU A 66 -4.79 -3.15 -6.56
C LEU A 66 -5.81 -3.91 -7.39
N LYS A 67 -5.74 -5.23 -7.30
CA LYS A 67 -6.76 -6.10 -7.87
C LYS A 67 -7.08 -7.19 -6.89
N ARG A 68 -8.34 -7.62 -6.88
CA ARG A 68 -8.76 -8.79 -6.13
C ARG A 68 -9.01 -9.94 -7.08
N SER A 69 -8.49 -11.09 -6.72
CA SER A 69 -8.67 -12.32 -7.49
C SER A 69 -9.33 -13.36 -6.61
N LEU A 70 -10.31 -14.05 -7.16
CA LEU A 70 -10.98 -15.13 -6.43
C LEU A 70 -10.07 -16.34 -6.45
N VAL A 71 -9.69 -16.81 -5.26
CA VAL A 71 -8.83 -17.99 -5.13
C VAL A 71 -9.70 -19.24 -5.02
N ASP A 72 -10.77 -19.14 -4.25
CA ASP A 72 -11.75 -20.20 -4.15
C ASP A 72 -13.12 -19.55 -3.88
N LYS A 73 -14.14 -20.35 -3.57
CA LYS A 73 -15.52 -19.86 -3.45
C LYS A 73 -15.70 -18.75 -2.42
N LYS A 74 -14.76 -18.61 -1.47
CA LYS A 74 -14.92 -17.67 -0.35
C LYS A 74 -13.70 -16.81 -0.09
N SER A 75 -12.60 -17.04 -0.80
CA SER A 75 -11.35 -16.36 -0.52
C SER A 75 -10.93 -15.50 -1.67
N PHE A 76 -10.57 -14.26 -1.37
CA PHE A 76 -9.99 -13.35 -2.34
C PHE A 76 -8.54 -13.09 -1.98
N GLN A 77 -7.71 -12.95 -3.01
CA GLN A 77 -6.34 -12.51 -2.85
C GLN A 77 -6.21 -11.10 -3.41
N ILE A 78 -5.49 -10.26 -2.68
CA ILE A 78 -5.29 -8.87 -3.06
C ILE A 78 -3.84 -8.74 -3.54
N ASP A 79 -3.66 -8.27 -4.76
CA ASP A 79 -2.35 -8.12 -5.37
C ASP A 79 -2.18 -6.71 -5.91
N LEU A 80 -0.92 -6.31 -6.08
CA LEU A 80 -0.61 -5.08 -6.79
C LEU A 80 -0.82 -5.30 -8.28
N THR A 81 -1.38 -4.29 -8.93
CA THR A 81 -1.38 -4.23 -10.39
C THR A 81 -0.02 -3.71 -10.83
N HIS A 82 0.22 -3.71 -12.15
CA HIS A 82 1.43 -3.10 -12.68
C HIS A 82 1.53 -1.63 -12.27
N ARG A 83 0.40 -0.92 -12.31
CA ARG A 83 0.37 0.49 -11.90
C ARG A 83 0.68 0.65 -10.41
N GLY A 84 0.09 -0.19 -9.58
CA GLY A 84 0.37 -0.16 -8.15
C GLY A 84 1.82 -0.49 -7.83
N LEU A 85 2.38 -1.45 -8.55
CA LEU A 85 3.79 -1.82 -8.37
C LEU A 85 4.72 -0.69 -8.76
N THR A 86 4.43 -0.02 -9.87
CA THR A 86 5.21 1.14 -10.31
C THR A 86 5.18 2.23 -9.24
N LEU A 87 4.00 2.50 -8.71
CA LEU A 87 3.85 3.49 -7.65
C LEU A 87 4.61 3.09 -6.39
N TRP A 88 4.54 1.82 -6.01
CA TRP A 88 5.27 1.30 -4.86
C TRP A 88 6.78 1.47 -5.02
N HIS A 89 7.30 1.20 -6.20
CA HIS A 89 8.72 1.41 -6.47
C HIS A 89 9.11 2.88 -6.32
N GLN A 90 8.27 3.78 -6.76
CA GLN A 90 8.53 5.20 -6.60
C GLN A 90 8.57 5.62 -5.13
N PHE A 91 7.66 5.09 -4.33
CA PHE A 91 7.67 5.36 -2.88
C PHE A 91 8.91 4.76 -2.22
N SER A 92 9.28 3.54 -2.61
CA SER A 92 10.47 2.89 -2.06
C SER A 92 11.74 3.64 -2.41
N ASP A 93 11.83 4.11 -3.65
CA ASP A 93 12.99 4.89 -4.08
C ASP A 93 13.10 6.20 -3.31
N TYR A 94 11.97 6.76 -2.90
CA TYR A 94 12.00 7.96 -2.08
C TYR A 94 12.57 7.71 -0.70
N SER A 95 12.19 6.61 -0.07
CA SER A 95 12.59 6.35 1.31
C SER A 95 13.93 5.63 1.43
N VAL A 96 14.22 4.69 0.55
CA VAL A 96 15.42 3.88 0.65
C VAL A 96 16.73 4.68 0.53
N PRO A 97 16.89 5.58 -0.43
CA PRO A 97 18.14 6.33 -0.53
C PRO A 97 18.43 7.14 0.72
N GLU A 98 17.42 7.69 1.33
CA GLU A 98 17.56 8.48 2.53
C GLU A 98 18.07 7.63 3.68
N ILE A 99 17.46 6.50 3.89
CA ILE A 99 17.87 5.55 4.91
C ILE A 99 19.27 5.04 4.65
N THR A 100 19.56 4.73 3.41
CA THR A 100 20.85 4.21 3.02
C THR A 100 21.95 5.20 3.30
N HIS A 101 21.73 6.46 3.01
CA HIS A 101 22.72 7.48 3.28
C HIS A 101 23.03 7.61 4.75
N ALA A 102 21.99 7.67 5.56
CA ALA A 102 22.18 7.75 7.00
C ALA A 102 22.94 6.53 7.51
N HIS A 103 22.65 5.39 6.96
CA HIS A 103 23.24 4.15 7.39
C HIS A 103 24.68 4.00 6.94
N ILE A 104 24.97 4.40 5.73
CA ILE A 104 26.32 4.32 5.19
C ILE A 104 27.26 5.25 5.93
N ASN A 105 26.79 6.42 6.27
CA ASN A 105 27.60 7.38 7.02
C ASN A 105 27.88 6.90 8.41
N ASP A 106 27.01 6.10 8.92
CA ASP A 106 27.06 5.63 10.26
C ASP A 106 28.20 4.64 10.50
N PRO A 107 28.30 3.57 9.76
CA PRO A 107 29.32 2.56 10.00
C PRO A 107 30.69 3.02 9.55
N ALA A 108 30.69 3.88 8.64
CA ALA A 108 31.98 4.34 8.11
C ALA A 108 32.64 5.09 9.16
#